data_623b62968b28b5c24865c6d2c3c7d063
#
_entry.id   623b62968b28b5c24865c6d2c3c7d063
#
_cell.length_a   1.000
_cell.length_b   1.000
_cell.length_c   1.000
_cell.angle_alpha   90.00
_cell.angle_beta   90.00
_cell.angle_gamma   90.00
#
_symmetry.space_group_name_H-M   'P 1'
#
loop_
_entity.id
_entity.type
_entity.pdbx_description
1 polymer ?
#
loop_
_entity_poly.entity_id
_entity_poly.type
_entity_poly.pdbx_seq_one_letter_code
_entity_poly.pdbx_strand_id
1 'polypeptide(L)'
;MTATRGELDTPTIGAAGLPTCRVPWFAIAAEVLALLALVPLAAAIAGSLRTAGPESGYVYWWGTARGWESLARTLAVAAPAGAMAVVLAWVLVESAVCLSARWAAATVLASCLPLLVPSSLLATAWIVALGKQGVITSWLGGAGGAFAPDLYSVPGAAAVTALRYFGLAAVVLLYARLRREREWPAARVSALPRLAAAWHLGFRAAARPALAAWLLVTLFSMNDHIIPGMLLVSTYGTQVLIQYSALLDPAGAAALAVPPAVVGAAMMAAAVLAGRTLWSAPAEALAAADRPRGFGRRALAALGAAVVLALALAVPVAVLAARTESWAAVAAALAGARDQAWQTLYVACAGAALAAAAAALLAHQWAACHRAGVRSAVPLVLVNLTVPPSLLGIGMIELFQHAPPAVRDSSAPLVLGYAARFLPVAVLLLYSLWRHESPDSRLAARVHGVPAWRTAWSIVWPPRRAAVAGAALLAAVLMATDLETSILLAPPGGSTLGVRLYTLIHTAPDAMVSALAVGILVAAAPAILLLAVIAMLGRAGKAGRT
;
A
#
# COMPACT_ATOMS: atom_id res chain seq x y z
N MET A 1 64.12 6.59 -33.53
CA MET A 1 62.99 5.86 -34.17
C MET A 1 61.83 5.94 -33.17
N THR A 2 60.99 6.95 -33.35
CA THR A 2 59.82 7.27 -32.56
C THR A 2 58.59 6.71 -33.25
N ALA A 3 57.95 5.73 -32.59
CA ALA A 3 56.68 5.15 -33.09
C ALA A 3 55.49 5.92 -32.46
N THR A 4 54.81 6.69 -33.29
CA THR A 4 53.58 7.39 -32.97
C THR A 4 52.43 6.37 -32.76
N ARG A 5 51.87 6.34 -31.54
CA ARG A 5 50.57 5.68 -31.28
C ARG A 5 49.48 6.47 -31.94
N GLY A 6 48.85 5.89 -32.96
CA GLY A 6 47.61 6.39 -33.53
C GLY A 6 46.46 6.22 -32.47
N GLU A 7 45.94 7.33 -32.02
CA GLU A 7 44.68 7.37 -31.31
C GLU A 7 43.57 7.00 -32.30
N LEU A 8 42.93 5.84 -32.06
CA LEU A 8 41.67 5.51 -32.67
C LEU A 8 40.60 6.43 -32.10
N ASP A 9 40.31 7.49 -32.85
CA ASP A 9 39.11 8.32 -32.65
C ASP A 9 37.86 7.43 -32.72
N THR A 10 37.36 6.99 -31.58
CA THR A 10 35.99 6.48 -31.48
C THR A 10 35.05 7.67 -31.71
N PRO A 11 34.19 7.64 -32.75
CA PRO A 11 33.23 8.70 -32.95
C PRO A 11 32.30 8.75 -31.74
N THR A 12 32.43 9.78 -30.93
CA THR A 12 31.42 10.18 -29.95
C THR A 12 30.15 10.49 -30.71
N ILE A 13 29.23 9.51 -30.78
CA ILE A 13 27.88 9.74 -31.25
C ILE A 13 27.26 10.72 -30.25
N GLY A 14 27.30 11.99 -30.64
CA GLY A 14 26.76 13.07 -29.84
C GLY A 14 25.29 12.79 -29.50
N ALA A 15 24.94 13.05 -28.25
CA ALA A 15 23.59 12.95 -27.70
C ALA A 15 22.55 13.90 -28.36
N ALA A 16 22.90 14.50 -29.50
CA ALA A 16 22.13 15.48 -30.24
C ALA A 16 21.32 14.86 -31.40
N GLY A 17 20.46 13.89 -31.13
CA GLY A 17 19.67 13.31 -32.21
C GLY A 17 18.64 12.27 -31.84
N LEU A 18 18.39 12.03 -30.56
CA LEU A 18 17.25 11.20 -30.18
C LEU A 18 15.96 11.97 -30.51
N PRO A 19 15.17 11.54 -31.53
CA PRO A 19 13.93 12.21 -31.86
C PRO A 19 13.02 12.20 -30.65
N THR A 20 12.68 13.39 -30.23
CA THR A 20 11.73 13.64 -29.14
C THR A 20 10.50 12.77 -29.34
N CYS A 21 10.10 12.03 -28.29
CA CYS A 21 8.92 11.20 -28.26
C CYS A 21 7.68 12.06 -28.67
N ARG A 22 7.37 12.09 -29.96
CA ARG A 22 6.23 12.80 -30.52
C ARG A 22 5.01 11.87 -30.49
N VAL A 23 4.42 11.68 -29.30
CA VAL A 23 3.00 11.35 -29.21
C VAL A 23 2.41 12.30 -28.18
N PRO A 24 2.18 13.57 -28.54
CA PRO A 24 1.71 14.59 -27.61
C PRO A 24 0.37 14.20 -26.96
N TRP A 25 -0.49 13.50 -27.68
CA TRP A 25 -1.79 13.08 -27.20
C TRP A 25 -1.75 12.10 -26.01
N PHE A 26 -0.81 11.13 -26.03
CA PHE A 26 -0.65 10.21 -24.89
C PHE A 26 -0.07 10.90 -23.66
N ALA A 27 0.82 11.85 -23.83
CA ALA A 27 1.35 12.64 -22.72
C ALA A 27 0.24 13.50 -22.10
N ILE A 28 -0.56 14.18 -22.94
CA ILE A 28 -1.72 14.96 -22.50
C ILE A 28 -2.75 14.06 -21.80
N ALA A 29 -3.07 12.90 -22.37
CA ALA A 29 -4.00 11.96 -21.75
C ALA A 29 -3.50 11.47 -20.38
N ALA A 30 -2.20 11.21 -20.24
CA ALA A 30 -1.61 10.82 -18.97
C ALA A 30 -1.66 11.94 -17.91
N GLU A 31 -1.38 13.18 -18.31
CA GLU A 31 -1.49 14.34 -17.42
C GLU A 31 -2.94 14.60 -17.01
N VAL A 32 -3.89 14.49 -17.96
CA VAL A 32 -5.33 14.60 -17.67
C VAL A 32 -5.78 13.52 -16.69
N LEU A 33 -5.35 12.27 -16.87
CA LEU A 33 -5.69 11.20 -15.92
C LEU A 33 -5.09 11.44 -14.53
N ALA A 34 -3.86 11.97 -14.43
CA ALA A 34 -3.27 12.33 -13.15
C ALA A 34 -4.03 13.48 -12.47
N LEU A 35 -4.48 14.47 -13.25
CA LEU A 35 -5.30 15.58 -12.76
C LEU A 35 -6.70 15.11 -12.36
N LEU A 36 -7.34 14.25 -13.15
CA LEU A 36 -8.66 13.69 -12.83
C LEU A 36 -8.66 12.93 -11.50
N ALA A 37 -7.55 12.29 -11.14
CA ALA A 37 -7.43 11.65 -9.83
C ALA A 37 -7.42 12.64 -8.65
N LEU A 38 -7.11 13.93 -8.91
CA LEU A 38 -7.14 15.00 -7.89
C LEU A 38 -8.47 15.79 -7.88
N VAL A 39 -9.34 15.57 -8.85
CA VAL A 39 -10.63 16.29 -8.94
C VAL A 39 -11.48 16.09 -7.67
N PRO A 40 -11.63 14.88 -7.10
CA PRO A 40 -12.38 14.71 -5.86
C PRO A 40 -11.81 15.53 -4.69
N LEU A 41 -10.48 15.59 -4.56
CA LEU A 41 -9.82 16.39 -3.54
C LEU A 41 -10.14 17.90 -3.74
N ALA A 42 -10.04 18.39 -4.97
CA ALA A 42 -10.37 19.76 -5.30
C ALA A 42 -11.84 20.07 -5.03
N ALA A 43 -12.75 19.14 -5.36
CA ALA A 43 -14.19 19.27 -5.09
C ALA A 43 -14.49 19.35 -3.59
N ALA A 44 -13.87 18.47 -2.77
CA ALA A 44 -14.03 18.51 -1.32
C ALA A 44 -13.55 19.84 -0.72
N ILE A 45 -12.38 20.31 -1.13
CA ILE A 45 -11.84 21.60 -0.66
C ILE A 45 -12.73 22.77 -1.13
N ALA A 46 -13.16 22.77 -2.38
CA ALA A 46 -14.03 23.83 -2.90
C ALA A 46 -15.40 23.84 -2.18
N GLY A 47 -16.00 22.68 -1.91
CA GLY A 47 -17.23 22.54 -1.14
C GLY A 47 -17.09 23.10 0.28
N SER A 48 -16.00 22.77 0.96
CA SER A 48 -15.72 23.26 2.31
C SER A 48 -15.48 24.78 2.37
N LEU A 49 -14.92 25.38 1.32
CA LEU A 49 -14.68 26.83 1.26
C LEU A 49 -15.96 27.63 0.98
N ARG A 50 -16.94 27.06 0.28
CA ARG A 50 -18.24 27.73 0.01
C ARG A 50 -19.04 28.01 1.29
N THR A 51 -18.86 27.19 2.31
CA THR A 51 -19.50 27.32 3.62
C THR A 51 -18.62 28.05 4.63
N ALA A 52 -17.50 28.66 4.18
CA ALA A 52 -16.56 29.37 5.04
C ALA A 52 -17.18 30.69 5.55
N GLY A 53 -17.62 30.69 6.81
CA GLY A 53 -18.03 31.85 7.60
C GLY A 53 -17.22 31.90 8.90
N PRO A 54 -17.50 32.84 9.81
CA PRO A 54 -16.88 32.92 11.14
C PRO A 54 -17.04 31.65 11.96
N GLU A 55 -18.10 30.87 11.69
CA GLU A 55 -18.41 29.59 12.29
C GLU A 55 -17.97 28.41 11.39
N SER A 56 -17.15 28.67 10.38
CA SER A 56 -16.68 27.62 9.45
C SER A 56 -15.91 26.51 10.19
N GLY A 57 -16.01 25.30 9.68
CA GLY A 57 -15.24 24.16 10.21
C GLY A 57 -13.75 24.44 10.32
N TYR A 58 -13.18 25.30 9.44
CA TYR A 58 -11.79 25.72 9.52
C TYR A 58 -11.46 26.50 10.80
N VAL A 59 -12.27 27.52 11.14
CA VAL A 59 -12.06 28.32 12.35
C VAL A 59 -12.30 27.47 13.59
N TYR A 60 -13.36 26.67 13.60
CA TYR A 60 -13.69 25.81 14.72
C TYR A 60 -12.61 24.76 15.00
N TRP A 61 -12.20 24.00 13.98
CA TRP A 61 -11.26 22.89 14.17
C TRP A 61 -9.80 23.32 14.28
N TRP A 62 -9.40 24.35 13.55
CA TRP A 62 -8.02 24.84 13.54
C TRP A 62 -7.75 25.86 14.66
N GLY A 63 -8.78 26.58 15.07
CA GLY A 63 -8.70 27.56 16.16
C GLY A 63 -8.91 26.95 17.56
N THR A 64 -9.36 25.70 17.67
CA THR A 64 -9.64 25.06 18.95
C THR A 64 -8.64 23.97 19.32
N ALA A 65 -8.48 23.70 20.62
CA ALA A 65 -7.63 22.62 21.12
C ALA A 65 -8.08 21.24 20.63
N ARG A 66 -9.39 21.04 20.37
CA ARG A 66 -9.95 19.73 19.96
C ARG A 66 -9.36 19.19 18.66
N GLY A 67 -9.18 20.03 17.65
CA GLY A 67 -8.57 19.62 16.39
C GLY A 67 -7.13 19.15 16.58
N TRP A 68 -6.35 19.89 17.32
CA TRP A 68 -4.95 19.57 17.61
C TRP A 68 -4.81 18.34 18.51
N GLU A 69 -5.68 18.17 19.50
CA GLU A 69 -5.74 16.95 20.34
C GLU A 69 -6.04 15.70 19.51
N SER A 70 -7.01 15.79 18.58
CA SER A 70 -7.36 14.70 17.68
C SER A 70 -6.18 14.32 16.76
N LEU A 71 -5.43 15.32 16.25
CA LEU A 71 -4.23 15.10 15.46
C LEU A 71 -3.12 14.48 16.31
N ALA A 72 -2.91 14.99 17.54
CA ALA A 72 -1.93 14.44 18.46
C ALA A 72 -2.24 12.98 18.83
N ARG A 73 -3.50 12.63 19.09
CA ARG A 73 -3.92 11.23 19.34
C ARG A 73 -3.69 10.35 18.13
N THR A 74 -4.00 10.83 16.92
CA THR A 74 -3.74 10.11 15.68
C THR A 74 -2.25 9.80 15.52
N LEU A 75 -1.39 10.80 15.76
CA LEU A 75 0.06 10.62 15.70
C LEU A 75 0.58 9.75 16.85
N ALA A 76 -0.05 9.81 18.04
CA ALA A 76 0.28 8.95 19.18
C ALA A 76 -0.01 7.46 18.90
N VAL A 77 -0.94 7.14 18.01
CA VAL A 77 -1.15 5.77 17.50
C VAL A 77 -0.20 5.48 16.33
N ALA A 78 -0.17 6.36 15.33
CA ALA A 78 0.47 6.09 14.04
C ALA A 78 2.01 6.07 14.13
N ALA A 79 2.64 6.96 14.88
CA ALA A 79 4.10 7.03 14.96
C ALA A 79 4.71 5.83 15.71
N PRO A 80 4.18 5.38 16.87
CA PRO A 80 4.60 4.11 17.48
C PRO A 80 4.28 2.90 16.62
N ALA A 81 3.13 2.85 15.93
CA ALA A 81 2.81 1.79 14.98
C ALA A 81 3.87 1.69 13.88
N GLY A 82 4.28 2.83 13.31
CA GLY A 82 5.37 2.89 12.35
C GLY A 82 6.69 2.37 12.91
N ALA A 83 7.06 2.77 14.13
CA ALA A 83 8.29 2.31 14.78
C ALA A 83 8.27 0.79 15.05
N MET A 84 7.18 0.26 15.58
CA MET A 84 7.00 -1.18 15.80
C MET A 84 7.03 -1.95 14.47
N ALA A 85 6.37 -1.44 13.43
CA ALA A 85 6.39 -2.04 12.10
C ALA A 85 7.79 -2.10 11.49
N VAL A 86 8.61 -1.05 11.67
CA VAL A 86 10.02 -1.04 11.23
C VAL A 86 10.84 -2.10 11.98
N VAL A 87 10.63 -2.27 13.30
CA VAL A 87 11.33 -3.29 14.09
C VAL A 87 10.93 -4.69 13.62
N LEU A 88 9.63 -4.96 13.47
CA LEU A 88 9.13 -6.25 12.96
C LEU A 88 9.67 -6.55 11.56
N ALA A 89 9.65 -5.55 10.69
CA ALA A 89 10.18 -5.65 9.34
C ALA A 89 11.69 -5.89 9.32
N TRP A 90 12.43 -5.25 10.20
CA TRP A 90 13.87 -5.47 10.35
C TRP A 90 14.18 -6.91 10.73
N VAL A 91 13.53 -7.43 11.77
CA VAL A 91 13.67 -8.84 12.20
C VAL A 91 13.35 -9.77 11.05
N LEU A 92 12.23 -9.52 10.33
CA LEU A 92 11.82 -10.34 9.21
C LEU A 92 12.83 -10.31 8.05
N VAL A 93 13.33 -9.13 7.66
CA VAL A 93 14.25 -8.96 6.53
C VAL A 93 15.61 -9.60 6.82
N GLU A 94 16.18 -9.36 8.02
CA GLU A 94 17.45 -10.00 8.39
C GLU A 94 17.29 -11.53 8.49
N SER A 95 16.13 -12.01 8.95
CA SER A 95 15.79 -13.42 8.92
C SER A 95 15.68 -13.96 7.49
N ALA A 96 14.96 -13.26 6.62
CA ALA A 96 14.75 -13.67 5.23
C ALA A 96 16.06 -13.78 4.44
N VAL A 97 17.00 -12.85 4.65
CA VAL A 97 18.31 -12.88 3.98
C VAL A 97 19.17 -14.09 4.41
N CYS A 98 18.98 -14.59 5.64
CA CYS A 98 19.65 -15.80 6.11
C CYS A 98 19.08 -17.09 5.50
N LEU A 99 17.87 -17.04 4.93
CA LEU A 99 17.20 -18.17 4.30
C LEU A 99 17.63 -18.35 2.83
N SER A 100 17.18 -19.42 2.19
CA SER A 100 17.39 -19.58 0.74
C SER A 100 16.60 -18.51 -0.04
N ALA A 101 16.99 -18.22 -1.29
CA ALA A 101 16.33 -17.20 -2.12
C ALA A 101 14.81 -17.42 -2.28
N ARG A 102 14.37 -18.69 -2.33
CA ARG A 102 12.96 -19.06 -2.41
C ARG A 102 12.22 -18.69 -1.12
N TRP A 103 12.77 -19.09 0.02
CA TRP A 103 12.20 -18.80 1.33
C TRP A 103 12.24 -17.30 1.66
N ALA A 104 13.31 -16.60 1.30
CA ALA A 104 13.39 -15.15 1.45
C ALA A 104 12.26 -14.43 0.67
N ALA A 105 12.05 -14.84 -0.58
CA ALA A 105 10.97 -14.29 -1.38
C ALA A 105 9.57 -14.60 -0.80
N ALA A 106 9.36 -15.86 -0.38
CA ALA A 106 8.10 -16.28 0.24
C ALA A 106 7.82 -15.53 1.55
N THR A 107 8.82 -15.35 2.40
CA THR A 107 8.70 -14.62 3.67
C THR A 107 8.31 -13.16 3.46
N VAL A 108 8.93 -12.48 2.48
CA VAL A 108 8.59 -11.08 2.18
C VAL A 108 7.21 -10.96 1.53
N LEU A 109 6.84 -11.86 0.63
CA LEU A 109 5.49 -11.89 0.08
C LEU A 109 4.45 -12.15 1.19
N ALA A 110 4.72 -13.08 2.10
CA ALA A 110 3.85 -13.35 3.24
C ALA A 110 3.69 -12.13 4.16
N SER A 111 4.73 -11.30 4.32
CA SER A 111 4.63 -10.07 5.13
C SER A 111 3.66 -9.03 4.55
N CYS A 112 3.34 -9.10 3.26
CA CYS A 112 2.37 -8.22 2.61
C CYS A 112 0.92 -8.73 2.75
N LEU A 113 0.70 -9.98 3.18
CA LEU A 113 -0.66 -10.54 3.31
C LEU A 113 -1.55 -9.78 4.29
N PRO A 114 -1.09 -9.30 5.46
CA PRO A 114 -1.93 -8.50 6.36
C PRO A 114 -2.49 -7.23 5.72
N LEU A 115 -1.80 -6.65 4.72
CA LEU A 115 -2.31 -5.50 3.96
C LEU A 115 -3.53 -5.86 3.10
N LEU A 116 -3.63 -7.11 2.68
CA LEU A 116 -4.72 -7.64 1.87
C LEU A 116 -5.91 -8.14 2.71
N VAL A 117 -5.81 -8.05 4.04
CA VAL A 117 -6.89 -8.36 4.98
C VAL A 117 -7.62 -7.06 5.34
N PRO A 118 -8.98 -7.02 5.36
CA PRO A 118 -9.71 -5.86 5.84
C PRO A 118 -9.26 -5.41 7.23
N SER A 119 -9.12 -4.08 7.45
CA SER A 119 -8.73 -3.52 8.75
C SER A 119 -9.65 -3.98 9.87
N SER A 120 -10.97 -3.99 9.61
CA SER A 120 -11.99 -4.44 10.56
C SER A 120 -11.83 -5.90 10.94
N LEU A 121 -11.51 -6.77 9.99
CA LEU A 121 -11.30 -8.19 10.23
C LEU A 121 -10.07 -8.43 11.11
N LEU A 122 -8.97 -7.73 10.85
CA LEU A 122 -7.76 -7.85 11.66
C LEU A 122 -8.00 -7.33 13.08
N ALA A 123 -8.70 -6.19 13.24
CA ALA A 123 -9.07 -5.67 14.54
C ALA A 123 -9.96 -6.65 15.31
N THR A 124 -11.00 -7.21 14.65
CA THR A 124 -11.88 -8.22 15.24
C THR A 124 -11.11 -9.43 15.71
N ALA A 125 -10.19 -9.95 14.89
CA ALA A 125 -9.38 -11.11 15.27
C ALA A 125 -8.58 -10.85 16.56
N TRP A 126 -7.99 -9.67 16.68
CA TRP A 126 -7.25 -9.29 17.88
C TRP A 126 -8.16 -9.01 19.08
N ILE A 127 -9.37 -8.46 18.87
CA ILE A 127 -10.39 -8.32 19.93
C ILE A 127 -10.81 -9.70 20.45
N VAL A 128 -11.06 -10.65 19.56
CA VAL A 128 -11.40 -12.03 19.92
C VAL A 128 -10.22 -12.74 20.60
N ALA A 129 -8.96 -12.39 20.23
CA ALA A 129 -7.76 -12.95 20.86
C ALA A 129 -7.48 -12.36 22.25
N LEU A 130 -7.40 -11.04 22.35
CA LEU A 130 -6.87 -10.30 23.50
C LEU A 130 -7.87 -9.35 24.16
N GLY A 131 -9.13 -9.30 23.70
CA GLY A 131 -10.18 -8.51 24.35
C GLY A 131 -10.47 -9.01 25.77
N LYS A 132 -11.31 -8.30 26.51
CA LYS A 132 -11.63 -8.64 27.92
C LYS A 132 -12.08 -10.09 28.13
N GLN A 133 -12.78 -10.67 27.15
CA GLN A 133 -13.22 -12.08 27.11
C GLN A 133 -12.47 -12.87 26.04
N GLY A 134 -11.28 -12.42 25.63
CA GLY A 134 -10.50 -13.02 24.56
C GLY A 134 -9.96 -14.41 24.94
N VAL A 135 -9.73 -15.23 23.90
CA VAL A 135 -9.21 -16.61 24.09
C VAL A 135 -7.87 -16.61 24.83
N ILE A 136 -6.94 -15.75 24.40
CA ILE A 136 -5.60 -15.66 25.01
C ILE A 136 -5.69 -15.00 26.39
N THR A 137 -6.52 -13.96 26.55
CA THR A 137 -6.72 -13.28 27.83
C THR A 137 -7.28 -14.23 28.87
N SER A 138 -8.22 -15.11 28.52
CA SER A 138 -8.77 -16.11 29.44
C SER A 138 -7.70 -17.11 29.90
N TRP A 139 -6.76 -17.49 29.03
CA TRP A 139 -5.63 -18.37 29.39
C TRP A 139 -4.61 -17.67 30.31
N LEU A 140 -4.47 -16.34 30.19
CA LEU A 140 -3.57 -15.55 31.03
C LEU A 140 -4.17 -15.17 32.38
N GLY A 141 -5.29 -15.75 32.79
CA GLY A 141 -5.94 -15.50 34.07
C GLY A 141 -7.09 -14.49 34.03
N GLY A 142 -7.63 -14.22 32.84
CA GLY A 142 -8.74 -13.29 32.64
C GLY A 142 -8.33 -11.82 32.59
N ALA A 143 -9.30 -10.91 32.41
CA ALA A 143 -9.07 -9.48 32.24
C ALA A 143 -8.44 -8.77 33.48
N GLY A 144 -8.42 -9.42 34.63
CA GLY A 144 -7.75 -8.96 35.87
C GLY A 144 -6.39 -9.60 36.11
N GLY A 145 -5.90 -10.46 35.21
CA GLY A 145 -4.61 -11.11 35.34
C GLY A 145 -3.45 -10.10 35.19
N ALA A 146 -2.38 -10.30 35.94
CA ALA A 146 -1.20 -9.42 35.95
C ALA A 146 -0.51 -9.25 34.55
N PHE A 147 -0.82 -10.10 33.62
CA PHE A 147 -0.26 -10.11 32.25
C PHE A 147 -1.28 -9.85 31.13
N ALA A 148 -2.53 -9.47 31.49
CA ALA A 148 -3.53 -9.17 30.48
C ALA A 148 -3.20 -7.83 29.77
N PRO A 149 -2.86 -7.83 28.45
CA PRO A 149 -2.56 -6.60 27.76
C PRO A 149 -3.85 -5.78 27.58
N ASP A 150 -3.78 -4.48 27.86
CA ASP A 150 -4.88 -3.58 27.54
C ASP A 150 -4.90 -3.29 26.05
N LEU A 151 -5.72 -4.05 25.33
CA LEU A 151 -5.89 -3.88 23.89
C LEU A 151 -6.62 -2.58 23.55
N TYR A 152 -7.55 -2.12 24.42
CA TYR A 152 -8.37 -0.93 24.23
C TYR A 152 -7.64 0.35 24.65
N SER A 153 -6.42 0.48 24.19
CA SER A 153 -5.50 1.57 24.51
C SER A 153 -4.73 2.05 23.28
N VAL A 154 -4.10 3.22 23.38
CA VAL A 154 -3.23 3.75 22.32
C VAL A 154 -2.11 2.77 21.96
N PRO A 155 -1.38 2.15 22.90
CA PRO A 155 -0.39 1.11 22.58
C PRO A 155 -0.99 -0.12 21.92
N GLY A 156 -2.17 -0.59 22.37
CA GLY A 156 -2.87 -1.72 21.75
C GLY A 156 -3.25 -1.42 20.29
N ALA A 157 -3.84 -0.26 20.04
CA ALA A 157 -4.17 0.18 18.69
C ALA A 157 -2.91 0.30 17.81
N ALA A 158 -1.82 0.87 18.34
CA ALA A 158 -0.55 0.97 17.64
C ALA A 158 0.03 -0.41 17.28
N ALA A 159 -0.06 -1.39 18.19
CA ALA A 159 0.45 -2.74 17.97
C ALA A 159 -0.31 -3.46 16.83
N VAL A 160 -1.65 -3.44 16.86
CA VAL A 160 -2.48 -4.06 15.83
C VAL A 160 -2.26 -3.39 14.47
N THR A 161 -2.17 -2.06 14.44
CA THR A 161 -1.88 -1.27 13.24
C THR A 161 -0.48 -1.59 12.70
N ALA A 162 0.52 -1.76 13.58
CA ALA A 162 1.87 -2.16 13.18
C ALA A 162 1.87 -3.54 12.49
N LEU A 163 1.14 -4.52 13.04
CA LEU A 163 1.01 -5.85 12.44
C LEU A 163 0.33 -5.83 11.06
N ARG A 164 -0.53 -4.84 10.80
CA ARG A 164 -1.10 -4.65 9.47
C ARG A 164 -0.07 -4.12 8.47
N TYR A 165 0.69 -3.10 8.84
CA TYR A 165 1.49 -2.31 7.89
C TYR A 165 2.98 -2.66 7.86
N PHE A 166 3.49 -3.58 8.69
CA PHE A 166 4.92 -3.94 8.70
C PHE A 166 5.45 -4.48 7.36
N GLY A 167 4.58 -5.08 6.55
CA GLY A 167 4.93 -5.54 5.21
C GLY A 167 5.42 -4.42 4.28
N LEU A 168 4.87 -3.20 4.40
CA LEU A 168 5.36 -2.03 3.66
C LEU A 168 6.79 -1.68 4.07
N ALA A 169 7.07 -1.67 5.37
CA ALA A 169 8.42 -1.46 5.89
C ALA A 169 9.37 -2.57 5.45
N ALA A 170 8.91 -3.83 5.43
CA ALA A 170 9.72 -4.97 5.01
C ALA A 170 10.18 -4.86 3.55
N VAL A 171 9.30 -4.39 2.65
CA VAL A 171 9.66 -4.15 1.24
C VAL A 171 10.75 -3.08 1.12
N VAL A 172 10.60 -1.95 1.81
CA VAL A 172 11.57 -0.84 1.79
C VAL A 172 12.93 -1.28 2.35
N LEU A 173 12.91 -1.97 3.50
CA LEU A 173 14.12 -2.42 4.19
C LEU A 173 14.82 -3.54 3.42
N LEU A 174 14.07 -4.48 2.83
CA LEU A 174 14.66 -5.53 1.98
C LEU A 174 15.40 -4.91 0.80
N TYR A 175 14.78 -3.96 0.12
CA TYR A 175 15.40 -3.30 -1.02
C TYR A 175 16.70 -2.57 -0.61
N ALA A 176 16.67 -1.87 0.51
CA ALA A 176 17.85 -1.23 1.09
C ALA A 176 18.95 -2.25 1.47
N ARG A 177 18.55 -3.37 2.04
CA ARG A 177 19.46 -4.45 2.45
C ARG A 177 20.19 -5.09 1.26
N LEU A 178 19.44 -5.36 0.19
CA LEU A 178 20.00 -5.93 -1.04
C LEU A 178 20.97 -4.98 -1.75
N ARG A 179 20.67 -3.69 -1.73
CA ARG A 179 21.58 -2.67 -2.25
C ARG A 179 22.89 -2.63 -1.46
N ARG A 180 22.82 -2.67 -0.13
CA ARG A 180 23.99 -2.65 0.76
C ARG A 180 24.91 -3.85 0.52
N GLU A 181 24.38 -5.03 0.20
CA GLU A 181 25.18 -6.21 -0.09
C GLU A 181 26.10 -6.06 -1.31
N ARG A 182 25.72 -5.25 -2.28
CA ARG A 182 26.59 -4.90 -3.41
C ARG A 182 27.75 -3.99 -3.01
N GLU A 183 27.54 -3.10 -2.04
CA GLU A 183 28.57 -2.19 -1.54
C GLU A 183 29.51 -2.89 -0.53
N TRP A 184 29.09 -3.98 0.08
CA TRP A 184 29.83 -4.72 1.09
C TRP A 184 31.17 -5.34 0.62
N PRO A 185 31.31 -5.89 -0.61
CA PRO A 185 32.60 -6.39 -1.07
C PRO A 185 33.69 -5.34 -1.06
N ALA A 186 33.39 -4.12 -1.44
CA ALA A 186 34.34 -3.00 -1.38
C ALA A 186 34.70 -2.62 0.06
N ALA A 187 33.76 -2.74 1.00
CA ALA A 187 33.97 -2.45 2.41
C ALA A 187 34.73 -3.53 3.16
N ARG A 188 34.71 -4.80 2.71
CA ARG A 188 35.57 -5.87 3.24
C ARG A 188 37.05 -5.64 2.93
N VAL A 189 37.34 -4.89 1.87
CA VAL A 189 38.69 -4.52 1.48
C VAL A 189 39.21 -3.31 2.29
N SER A 190 38.30 -2.50 2.84
CA SER A 190 38.65 -1.40 3.73
C SER A 190 39.02 -1.96 5.12
N ALA A 191 40.20 -1.63 5.62
CA ALA A 191 40.74 -2.07 6.92
C ALA A 191 40.00 -1.52 8.16
N LEU A 192 38.64 -1.32 8.07
CA LEU A 192 37.83 -0.83 9.16
C LEU A 192 37.64 -1.88 10.26
N PRO A 193 37.81 -1.53 11.53
CA PRO A 193 37.46 -2.40 12.65
C PRO A 193 36.02 -2.89 12.55
N ARG A 194 35.73 -4.12 12.95
CA ARG A 194 34.39 -4.74 12.85
C ARG A 194 33.28 -3.87 13.43
N LEU A 195 33.53 -3.18 14.54
CA LEU A 195 32.56 -2.28 15.19
C LEU A 195 32.27 -1.04 14.35
N ALA A 196 33.30 -0.41 13.80
CA ALA A 196 33.17 0.75 12.92
C ALA A 196 32.47 0.37 11.60
N ALA A 197 32.79 -0.79 11.03
CA ALA A 197 32.09 -1.32 9.87
C ALA A 197 30.61 -1.60 10.17
N ALA A 198 30.27 -2.21 11.31
CA ALA A 198 28.89 -2.43 11.73
C ALA A 198 28.13 -1.10 11.94
N TRP A 199 28.77 -0.10 12.49
CA TRP A 199 28.18 1.23 12.68
C TRP A 199 27.96 1.97 11.35
N HIS A 200 28.99 2.11 10.54
CA HIS A 200 28.89 2.90 9.31
C HIS A 200 28.13 2.19 8.21
N LEU A 201 28.34 0.88 8.02
CA LEU A 201 27.73 0.09 6.96
C LEU A 201 26.44 -0.61 7.42
N GLY A 202 26.27 -0.87 8.71
CA GLY A 202 25.07 -1.41 9.31
C GLY A 202 24.05 -0.33 9.60
N PHE A 203 24.19 0.32 10.74
CA PHE A 203 23.19 1.21 11.30
C PHE A 203 23.02 2.50 10.48
N ARG A 204 24.14 3.22 10.20
CA ARG A 204 24.08 4.52 9.50
C ARG A 204 23.57 4.41 8.06
N ALA A 205 23.95 3.33 7.36
CA ALA A 205 23.46 3.08 5.99
C ALA A 205 21.97 2.67 5.97
N ALA A 206 21.47 2.05 7.03
CA ALA A 206 20.08 1.65 7.17
C ALA A 206 19.17 2.75 7.74
N ALA A 207 19.71 3.78 8.38
CA ALA A 207 18.93 4.81 9.07
C ALA A 207 17.98 5.59 8.12
N ARG A 208 18.46 5.99 6.93
CA ARG A 208 17.63 6.67 5.93
C ARG A 208 16.50 5.77 5.40
N PRO A 209 16.75 4.52 4.95
CA PRO A 209 15.69 3.59 4.60
C PRO A 209 14.71 3.30 5.73
N ALA A 210 15.20 3.14 6.96
CA ALA A 210 14.34 2.94 8.13
C ALA A 210 13.46 4.16 8.40
N LEU A 211 14.01 5.37 8.28
CA LEU A 211 13.24 6.62 8.37
C LEU A 211 12.17 6.70 7.26
N ALA A 212 12.52 6.37 6.02
CA ALA A 212 11.56 6.35 4.92
C ALA A 212 10.44 5.32 5.16
N ALA A 213 10.79 4.13 5.64
CA ALA A 213 9.83 3.09 6.00
C ALA A 213 8.93 3.52 7.17
N TRP A 214 9.50 4.13 8.20
CA TRP A 214 8.76 4.65 9.34
C TRP A 214 7.76 5.74 8.93
N LEU A 215 8.19 6.72 8.13
CA LEU A 215 7.33 7.79 7.62
C LEU A 215 6.19 7.23 6.75
N LEU A 216 6.50 6.27 5.88
CA LEU A 216 5.51 5.64 5.02
C LEU A 216 4.47 4.86 5.83
N VAL A 217 4.90 4.03 6.79
CA VAL A 217 3.97 3.27 7.64
C VAL A 217 3.16 4.21 8.53
N THR A 218 3.78 5.24 9.10
CA THR A 218 3.07 6.24 9.91
C THR A 218 2.00 6.96 9.09
N LEU A 219 2.28 7.31 7.84
CA LEU A 219 1.30 7.90 6.92
C LEU A 219 0.10 6.97 6.69
N PHE A 220 0.34 5.69 6.36
CA PHE A 220 -0.76 4.74 6.15
C PHE A 220 -1.53 4.46 7.44
N SER A 221 -0.84 4.38 8.58
CA SER A 221 -1.45 4.19 9.89
C SER A 221 -2.31 5.39 10.32
N MET A 222 -1.88 6.61 9.97
CA MET A 222 -2.63 7.84 10.25
C MET A 222 -3.96 7.90 9.47
N ASN A 223 -3.96 7.32 8.27
CA ASN A 223 -5.15 7.26 7.41
C ASN A 223 -6.09 6.09 7.77
N ASP A 224 -5.65 5.10 8.54
CA ASP A 224 -6.48 3.98 9.01
C ASP A 224 -7.15 4.34 10.35
N HIS A 225 -8.41 4.73 10.31
CA HIS A 225 -9.20 5.02 11.52
C HIS A 225 -10.02 3.82 11.99
N ILE A 226 -10.10 2.75 11.19
CA ILE A 226 -10.94 1.59 11.51
C ILE A 226 -10.34 0.79 12.68
N ILE A 227 -9.05 0.45 12.62
CA ILE A 227 -8.41 -0.30 13.71
C ILE A 227 -8.46 0.47 15.03
N PRO A 228 -8.00 1.74 15.12
CA PRO A 228 -8.11 2.50 16.35
C PRO A 228 -9.56 2.67 16.83
N GLY A 229 -10.50 2.95 15.92
CA GLY A 229 -11.92 3.14 16.24
C GLY A 229 -12.54 1.89 16.87
N MET A 230 -12.27 0.71 16.33
CA MET A 230 -12.72 -0.57 16.90
C MET A 230 -12.09 -0.88 18.27
N LEU A 231 -10.90 -0.34 18.53
CA LEU A 231 -10.21 -0.43 19.82
C LEU A 231 -10.52 0.75 20.75
N LEU A 232 -11.63 1.46 20.50
CA LEU A 232 -12.13 2.58 21.30
C LEU A 232 -11.16 3.77 21.40
N VAL A 233 -10.21 3.88 20.47
CA VAL A 233 -9.29 5.02 20.38
C VAL A 233 -9.78 5.97 19.29
N SER A 234 -10.31 7.12 19.72
CA SER A 234 -10.79 8.16 18.80
C SER A 234 -9.62 8.86 18.11
N THR A 235 -9.54 8.71 16.80
CA THR A 235 -8.55 9.35 15.91
C THR A 235 -9.20 10.44 15.07
N TYR A 236 -8.39 11.18 14.34
CA TYR A 236 -8.85 12.25 13.45
C TYR A 236 -9.83 11.73 12.38
N GLY A 237 -9.53 10.58 11.77
CA GLY A 237 -10.43 9.97 10.78
C GLY A 237 -11.80 9.59 11.36
N THR A 238 -11.85 9.15 12.61
CA THR A 238 -13.11 8.89 13.33
C THR A 238 -13.92 10.16 13.50
N GLN A 239 -13.25 11.29 13.85
CA GLN A 239 -13.95 12.59 13.99
C GLN A 239 -14.49 13.10 12.65
N VAL A 240 -13.74 12.94 11.55
CA VAL A 240 -14.21 13.27 10.19
C VAL A 240 -15.47 12.47 9.85
N LEU A 241 -15.49 11.17 10.16
CA LEU A 241 -16.64 10.32 9.91
C LEU A 241 -17.86 10.73 10.76
N ILE A 242 -17.66 11.05 12.05
CA ILE A 242 -18.72 11.55 12.94
C ILE A 242 -19.28 12.87 12.40
N GLN A 243 -18.41 13.82 12.01
CA GLN A 243 -18.85 15.11 11.46
C GLN A 243 -19.70 14.93 10.20
N TYR A 244 -19.26 14.02 9.31
CA TYR A 244 -19.97 13.72 8.08
C TYR A 244 -21.31 12.99 8.32
N SER A 245 -21.29 11.87 9.07
CA SER A 245 -22.43 10.94 9.13
C SER A 245 -23.40 11.23 10.28
N ALA A 246 -22.91 11.66 11.45
CA ALA A 246 -23.75 11.91 12.62
C ALA A 246 -24.21 13.36 12.70
N LEU A 247 -23.35 14.32 12.33
CA LEU A 247 -23.68 15.75 12.35
C LEU A 247 -24.19 16.26 11.00
N LEU A 248 -24.15 15.43 9.95
CA LEU A 248 -24.63 15.77 8.60
C LEU A 248 -23.99 17.05 8.03
N ASP A 249 -22.71 17.30 8.41
CA ASP A 249 -21.95 18.46 7.96
C ASP A 249 -20.75 18.02 7.07
N PRO A 250 -20.98 17.84 5.77
CA PRO A 250 -19.92 17.45 4.84
C PRO A 250 -18.82 18.51 4.68
N ALA A 251 -19.18 19.79 4.79
CA ALA A 251 -18.23 20.89 4.65
C ALA A 251 -17.27 20.97 5.85
N GLY A 252 -17.79 20.85 7.07
CA GLY A 252 -16.99 20.75 8.29
C GLY A 252 -16.13 19.48 8.31
N ALA A 253 -16.65 18.36 7.85
CA ALA A 253 -15.90 17.11 7.71
C ALA A 253 -14.74 17.25 6.71
N ALA A 254 -14.95 17.91 5.56
CA ALA A 254 -13.90 18.18 4.60
C ALA A 254 -12.84 19.13 5.18
N ALA A 255 -13.25 20.22 5.85
CA ALA A 255 -12.33 21.13 6.52
C ALA A 255 -11.50 20.45 7.60
N LEU A 256 -12.12 19.55 8.36
CA LEU A 256 -11.46 18.71 9.37
C LEU A 256 -10.43 17.75 8.75
N ALA A 257 -10.66 17.22 7.57
CA ALA A 257 -9.76 16.27 6.91
C ALA A 257 -8.52 16.91 6.25
N VAL A 258 -8.46 18.23 6.12
CA VAL A 258 -7.31 18.94 5.49
C VAL A 258 -6.02 18.85 6.31
N PRO A 259 -5.97 19.07 7.64
CA PRO A 259 -4.73 18.96 8.41
C PRO A 259 -4.01 17.62 8.28
N PRO A 260 -4.68 16.47 8.46
CA PRO A 260 -4.03 15.17 8.27
C PRO A 260 -3.56 14.97 6.83
N ALA A 261 -4.24 15.50 5.81
CA ALA A 261 -3.78 15.46 4.43
C ALA A 261 -2.48 16.25 4.22
N VAL A 262 -2.38 17.44 4.81
CA VAL A 262 -1.16 18.28 4.77
C VAL A 262 0.01 17.59 5.48
N VAL A 263 -0.22 17.08 6.69
CA VAL A 263 0.79 16.32 7.44
C VAL A 263 1.21 15.08 6.65
N GLY A 264 0.26 14.36 6.07
CA GLY A 264 0.52 13.21 5.22
C GLY A 264 1.37 13.56 3.99
N ALA A 265 1.07 14.68 3.31
CA ALA A 265 1.85 15.16 2.17
C ALA A 265 3.30 15.52 2.58
N ALA A 266 3.48 16.17 3.73
CA ALA A 266 4.80 16.47 4.27
C ALA A 266 5.58 15.18 4.61
N MET A 267 4.92 14.19 5.23
CA MET A 267 5.52 12.89 5.53
C MET A 267 5.89 12.11 4.26
N MET A 268 5.04 12.13 3.23
CA MET A 268 5.34 11.51 1.94
C MET A 268 6.55 12.20 1.28
N ALA A 269 6.59 13.52 1.26
CA ALA A 269 7.73 14.25 0.72
C ALA A 269 9.03 13.88 1.46
N ALA A 270 8.99 13.86 2.80
CA ALA A 270 10.12 13.44 3.63
C ALA A 270 10.53 11.98 3.37
N ALA A 271 9.56 11.05 3.22
CA ALA A 271 9.83 9.65 2.90
C ALA A 271 10.49 9.49 1.53
N VAL A 272 10.02 10.23 0.51
CA VAL A 272 10.62 10.24 -0.83
C VAL A 272 12.06 10.80 -0.77
N LEU A 273 12.28 11.89 -0.04
CA LEU A 273 13.62 12.47 0.13
C LEU A 273 14.57 11.53 0.87
N ALA A 274 14.12 10.89 1.95
CA ALA A 274 14.88 9.89 2.69
C ALA A 274 15.17 8.64 1.83
N GLY A 275 14.19 8.21 1.05
CA GLY A 275 14.26 7.02 0.19
C GLY A 275 14.88 7.26 -1.19
N ARG A 276 15.21 8.50 -1.60
CA ARG A 276 15.67 8.80 -2.96
C ARG A 276 16.90 7.99 -3.41
N THR A 277 17.74 7.59 -2.47
CA THR A 277 18.90 6.74 -2.76
C THR A 277 18.53 5.30 -3.08
N LEU A 278 17.33 4.85 -2.70
CA LEU A 278 16.83 3.49 -2.98
C LEU A 278 16.39 3.33 -4.44
N TRP A 279 15.92 4.39 -5.07
CA TRP A 279 15.35 4.35 -6.43
C TRP A 279 16.34 3.99 -7.54
N SER A 280 17.65 3.96 -7.25
CA SER A 280 18.72 3.71 -8.21
C SER A 280 19.26 2.28 -8.25
N ALA A 281 18.74 1.34 -7.44
CA ALA A 281 19.27 -0.03 -7.37
C ALA A 281 18.50 -1.00 -8.30
N PRO A 282 19.18 -1.88 -9.06
CA PRO A 282 18.53 -2.90 -9.89
C PRO A 282 18.04 -4.10 -9.07
N ALA A 283 16.98 -4.76 -9.56
CA ALA A 283 16.27 -5.86 -8.88
C ALA A 283 17.04 -7.19 -8.82
N GLU A 284 18.22 -7.28 -9.44
CA GLU A 284 18.98 -8.53 -9.61
C GLU A 284 19.76 -8.99 -8.34
N ALA A 285 19.73 -8.17 -7.28
CA ALA A 285 20.54 -8.38 -6.09
C ALA A 285 20.10 -9.55 -5.18
N LEU A 286 18.89 -10.11 -5.37
CA LEU A 286 18.37 -11.18 -4.50
C LEU A 286 19.11 -12.52 -4.67
N ALA A 287 19.71 -12.75 -5.84
CA ALA A 287 20.40 -13.99 -6.15
C ALA A 287 21.83 -14.05 -5.58
N ALA A 288 22.44 -12.88 -5.32
CA ALA A 288 23.86 -12.74 -4.98
C ALA A 288 24.15 -12.59 -3.48
N ALA A 289 23.16 -12.69 -2.61
CA ALA A 289 23.34 -12.53 -1.16
C ALA A 289 24.25 -13.60 -0.58
N ASP A 290 25.36 -13.20 0.03
CA ASP A 290 26.30 -14.09 0.75
C ASP A 290 25.62 -14.58 2.04
N ARG A 291 25.15 -15.84 2.03
CA ARG A 291 24.31 -16.42 3.08
C ARG A 291 25.17 -17.02 4.19
N PRO A 292 24.83 -16.78 5.45
CA PRO A 292 25.55 -17.42 6.56
C PRO A 292 25.40 -18.95 6.49
N ARG A 293 26.55 -19.66 6.58
CA ARG A 293 26.63 -21.13 6.39
C ARG A 293 26.28 -21.96 7.63
N GLY A 294 26.05 -21.36 8.80
CA GLY A 294 25.79 -22.06 10.06
C GLY A 294 24.32 -22.48 10.24
N PHE A 295 24.08 -23.76 10.62
CA PHE A 295 22.75 -24.30 10.90
C PHE A 295 22.01 -23.50 12.00
N GLY A 296 22.66 -23.17 13.11
CA GLY A 296 22.06 -22.43 14.23
C GLY A 296 21.57 -21.05 13.83
N ARG A 297 22.32 -20.30 13.00
CA ARG A 297 21.89 -19.00 12.48
C ARG A 297 20.66 -19.11 11.58
N ARG A 298 20.59 -20.15 10.74
CA ARG A 298 19.41 -20.38 9.89
C ARG A 298 18.18 -20.76 10.70
N ALA A 299 18.36 -21.59 11.74
CA ALA A 299 17.27 -21.96 12.64
C ALA A 299 16.73 -20.75 13.40
N LEU A 300 17.60 -19.90 13.94
CA LEU A 300 17.20 -18.66 14.62
C LEU A 300 16.49 -17.68 13.66
N ALA A 301 16.99 -17.56 12.44
CA ALA A 301 16.37 -16.75 11.40
C ALA A 301 14.98 -17.29 11.01
N ALA A 302 14.84 -18.59 10.83
CA ALA A 302 13.56 -19.22 10.55
C ALA A 302 12.55 -19.00 11.70
N LEU A 303 13.01 -19.12 12.94
CA LEU A 303 12.20 -18.85 14.13
C LEU A 303 11.75 -17.37 14.18
N GLY A 304 12.66 -16.42 13.97
CA GLY A 304 12.32 -15.00 13.93
C GLY A 304 11.28 -14.64 12.87
N ALA A 305 11.45 -15.17 11.65
CA ALA A 305 10.47 -15.00 10.58
C ALA A 305 9.13 -15.65 10.92
N ALA A 306 9.16 -16.87 11.49
CA ALA A 306 7.96 -17.61 11.88
C ALA A 306 7.17 -16.88 12.97
N VAL A 307 7.85 -16.33 13.99
CA VAL A 307 7.20 -15.57 15.08
C VAL A 307 6.51 -14.32 14.53
N VAL A 308 7.19 -13.52 13.70
CA VAL A 308 6.60 -12.31 13.13
C VAL A 308 5.39 -12.63 12.25
N LEU A 309 5.50 -13.64 11.38
CA LEU A 309 4.39 -14.05 10.52
C LEU A 309 3.27 -14.73 11.31
N ALA A 310 3.57 -15.47 12.37
CA ALA A 310 2.57 -16.06 13.24
C ALA A 310 1.73 -14.97 13.92
N LEU A 311 2.36 -13.96 14.49
CA LEU A 311 1.65 -12.83 15.10
C LEU A 311 0.81 -12.06 14.08
N ALA A 312 1.31 -11.84 12.88
CA ALA A 312 0.62 -11.02 11.88
C ALA A 312 -0.51 -11.76 11.14
N LEU A 313 -0.42 -13.08 10.99
CA LEU A 313 -1.32 -13.88 10.14
C LEU A 313 -1.90 -15.11 10.89
N ALA A 314 -1.03 -15.98 11.43
CA ALA A 314 -1.49 -17.27 11.92
C ALA A 314 -2.38 -17.12 13.17
N VAL A 315 -2.01 -16.26 14.11
CA VAL A 315 -2.80 -16.02 15.33
C VAL A 315 -4.18 -15.43 14.98
N PRO A 316 -4.31 -14.33 14.21
CA PRO A 316 -5.60 -13.80 13.80
C PRO A 316 -6.49 -14.84 13.12
N VAL A 317 -5.94 -15.58 12.16
CA VAL A 317 -6.70 -16.60 11.42
C VAL A 317 -7.12 -17.75 12.34
N ALA A 318 -6.22 -18.27 13.18
CA ALA A 318 -6.49 -19.38 14.09
C ALA A 318 -7.57 -19.01 15.12
N VAL A 319 -7.53 -17.79 15.66
CA VAL A 319 -8.52 -17.34 16.65
C VAL A 319 -9.91 -17.21 16.01
N LEU A 320 -10.01 -16.63 14.81
CA LEU A 320 -11.28 -16.57 14.09
C LEU A 320 -11.81 -17.96 13.75
N ALA A 321 -10.93 -18.86 13.28
CA ALA A 321 -11.32 -20.24 12.99
C ALA A 321 -11.80 -21.00 14.24
N ALA A 322 -11.15 -20.80 15.40
CA ALA A 322 -11.53 -21.41 16.66
C ALA A 322 -12.87 -20.91 17.21
N ARG A 323 -13.32 -19.73 16.83
CA ARG A 323 -14.65 -19.17 17.21
C ARG A 323 -15.74 -19.52 16.20
N THR A 324 -15.39 -20.14 15.08
CA THR A 324 -16.34 -20.59 14.07
C THR A 324 -16.91 -21.94 14.49
N GLU A 325 -18.23 -22.06 14.61
CA GLU A 325 -18.89 -23.27 15.08
C GLU A 325 -18.73 -24.45 14.11
N SER A 326 -18.84 -24.18 12.81
CA SER A 326 -18.75 -25.22 11.77
C SER A 326 -18.51 -24.63 10.38
N TRP A 327 -18.05 -25.45 9.45
CA TRP A 327 -17.96 -25.07 8.04
C TRP A 327 -19.34 -24.82 7.41
N ALA A 328 -20.39 -25.44 7.92
CA ALA A 328 -21.76 -25.15 7.51
C ALA A 328 -22.17 -23.72 7.89
N ALA A 329 -21.75 -23.22 9.07
CA ALA A 329 -21.96 -21.83 9.46
C ALA A 329 -21.22 -20.86 8.55
N VAL A 330 -19.98 -21.19 8.11
CA VAL A 330 -19.22 -20.40 7.13
C VAL A 330 -19.98 -20.32 5.80
N ALA A 331 -20.45 -21.46 5.29
CA ALA A 331 -21.20 -21.50 4.04
C ALA A 331 -22.52 -20.72 4.14
N ALA A 332 -23.23 -20.84 5.25
CA ALA A 332 -24.46 -20.07 5.51
C ALA A 332 -24.19 -18.56 5.60
N ALA A 333 -23.12 -18.13 6.29
CA ALA A 333 -22.73 -16.73 6.39
C ALA A 333 -22.37 -16.14 5.02
N LEU A 334 -21.62 -16.88 4.18
CA LEU A 334 -21.30 -16.47 2.81
C LEU A 334 -22.56 -16.43 1.92
N ALA A 335 -23.45 -17.41 2.04
CA ALA A 335 -24.71 -17.41 1.30
C ALA A 335 -25.58 -16.21 1.66
N GLY A 336 -25.68 -15.86 2.96
CA GLY A 336 -26.40 -14.68 3.44
C GLY A 336 -25.74 -13.34 3.09
N ALA A 337 -24.49 -13.35 2.64
CA ALA A 337 -23.75 -12.19 2.18
C ALA A 337 -23.50 -12.19 0.65
N ARG A 338 -24.25 -13.00 -0.10
CA ARG A 338 -24.03 -13.21 -1.54
C ARG A 338 -24.12 -11.91 -2.34
N ASP A 339 -25.12 -11.08 -2.08
CA ASP A 339 -25.33 -9.83 -2.82
C ASP A 339 -24.20 -8.83 -2.56
N GLN A 340 -23.74 -8.76 -1.30
CA GLN A 340 -22.59 -7.95 -0.92
C GLN A 340 -21.29 -8.49 -1.54
N ALA A 341 -21.15 -9.79 -1.67
CA ALA A 341 -20.01 -10.42 -2.34
C ALA A 341 -19.97 -10.06 -3.83
N TRP A 342 -21.10 -10.15 -4.52
CA TRP A 342 -21.21 -9.72 -5.92
C TRP A 342 -20.96 -8.22 -6.11
N GLN A 343 -21.53 -7.39 -5.25
CA GLN A 343 -21.29 -5.96 -5.27
C GLN A 343 -19.80 -5.65 -5.08
N THR A 344 -19.16 -6.28 -4.10
CA THR A 344 -17.71 -6.12 -3.84
C THR A 344 -16.88 -6.53 -5.05
N LEU A 345 -17.16 -7.71 -5.61
CA LEU A 345 -16.45 -8.22 -6.78
C LEU A 345 -16.61 -7.28 -7.99
N TYR A 346 -17.83 -6.84 -8.26
CA TYR A 346 -18.13 -5.94 -9.36
C TYR A 346 -17.37 -4.61 -9.22
N VAL A 347 -17.52 -3.91 -8.08
CA VAL A 347 -16.90 -2.58 -7.92
C VAL A 347 -15.37 -2.66 -7.85
N ALA A 348 -14.83 -3.73 -7.23
CA ALA A 348 -13.39 -3.93 -7.15
C ALA A 348 -12.80 -4.26 -8.53
N CYS A 349 -13.40 -5.14 -9.31
CA CYS A 349 -12.92 -5.48 -10.64
C CYS A 349 -13.05 -4.29 -11.61
N ALA A 350 -14.17 -3.57 -11.60
CA ALA A 350 -14.38 -2.41 -12.46
C ALA A 350 -13.38 -1.28 -12.10
N GLY A 351 -13.25 -0.95 -10.81
CA GLY A 351 -12.30 0.05 -10.33
C GLY A 351 -10.85 -0.32 -10.65
N ALA A 352 -10.48 -1.59 -10.44
CA ALA A 352 -9.14 -2.10 -10.72
C ALA A 352 -8.80 -2.09 -12.22
N ALA A 353 -9.76 -2.40 -13.09
CA ALA A 353 -9.58 -2.31 -14.53
C ALA A 353 -9.30 -0.88 -14.97
N LEU A 354 -10.08 0.10 -14.46
CA LEU A 354 -9.86 1.53 -14.72
C LEU A 354 -8.51 2.00 -14.18
N ALA A 355 -8.20 1.68 -12.92
CA ALA A 355 -6.94 2.06 -12.29
C ALA A 355 -5.73 1.46 -13.02
N ALA A 356 -5.78 0.18 -13.40
CA ALA A 356 -4.68 -0.49 -14.11
C ALA A 356 -4.51 0.05 -15.55
N ALA A 357 -5.60 0.35 -16.26
CA ALA A 357 -5.53 0.96 -17.58
C ALA A 357 -4.91 2.37 -17.53
N ALA A 358 -5.38 3.21 -16.62
CA ALA A 358 -4.82 4.54 -16.38
C ALA A 358 -3.35 4.46 -15.93
N ALA A 359 -3.04 3.54 -15.00
CA ALA A 359 -1.69 3.31 -14.53
C ALA A 359 -0.74 2.84 -15.62
N ALA A 360 -1.20 1.98 -16.54
CA ALA A 360 -0.39 1.51 -17.67
C ALA A 360 -0.01 2.67 -18.59
N LEU A 361 -0.96 3.58 -18.88
CA LEU A 361 -0.69 4.78 -19.68
C LEU A 361 0.32 5.69 -18.97
N LEU A 362 0.09 6.03 -17.69
CA LEU A 362 0.96 6.90 -16.90
C LEU A 362 2.37 6.31 -16.76
N ALA A 363 2.48 5.05 -16.36
CA ALA A 363 3.76 4.38 -16.17
C ALA A 363 4.55 4.24 -17.49
N HIS A 364 3.85 4.00 -18.60
CA HIS A 364 4.48 3.97 -19.93
C HIS A 364 5.11 5.32 -20.27
N GLN A 365 4.37 6.42 -20.10
CA GLN A 365 4.85 7.77 -20.37
C GLN A 365 6.05 8.12 -19.49
N TRP A 366 5.99 7.82 -18.20
CA TRP A 366 7.08 8.12 -17.28
C TRP A 366 8.35 7.30 -17.54
N ALA A 367 8.19 6.04 -17.96
CA ALA A 367 9.32 5.20 -18.34
C ALA A 367 9.93 5.61 -19.71
N ALA A 368 9.12 6.16 -20.62
CA ALA A 368 9.56 6.52 -21.97
C ALA A 368 10.12 7.95 -22.07
N CYS A 369 9.67 8.89 -21.23
CA CYS A 369 10.03 10.29 -21.31
C CYS A 369 11.05 10.68 -20.23
N HIS A 370 12.26 11.06 -20.64
CA HIS A 370 13.32 11.57 -19.76
C HIS A 370 13.17 13.08 -19.47
N ARG A 371 12.11 13.72 -19.94
CA ARG A 371 11.90 15.17 -19.78
C ARG A 371 11.46 15.54 -18.35
N ALA A 372 11.98 16.64 -17.85
CA ALA A 372 11.69 17.16 -16.51
C ALA A 372 10.18 17.41 -16.27
N GLY A 373 9.41 17.83 -17.27
CA GLY A 373 7.98 18.10 -17.17
C GLY A 373 7.11 16.86 -16.89
N VAL A 374 7.46 15.70 -17.46
CA VAL A 374 6.72 14.44 -17.19
C VAL A 374 7.07 13.87 -15.82
N ARG A 375 8.26 14.17 -15.30
CA ARG A 375 8.63 13.82 -13.92
C ARG A 375 7.83 14.60 -12.88
N SER A 376 7.25 15.75 -13.23
CA SER A 376 6.41 16.55 -12.32
C SER A 376 5.05 15.91 -12.02
N ALA A 377 4.55 15.03 -12.87
CA ALA A 377 3.30 14.32 -12.64
C ALA A 377 3.41 13.19 -11.57
N VAL A 378 4.63 12.67 -11.30
CA VAL A 378 4.84 11.66 -10.24
C VAL A 378 4.43 12.17 -8.86
N PRO A 379 4.85 13.36 -8.41
CA PRO A 379 4.38 13.91 -7.14
C PRO A 379 2.87 14.09 -7.07
N LEU A 380 2.22 14.49 -8.16
CA LEU A 380 0.76 14.67 -8.20
C LEU A 380 0.00 13.36 -7.94
N VAL A 381 0.46 12.26 -8.55
CA VAL A 381 -0.15 10.94 -8.28
C VAL A 381 0.13 10.49 -6.86
N LEU A 382 1.33 10.78 -6.32
CA LEU A 382 1.67 10.44 -4.93
C LEU A 382 0.86 11.22 -3.90
N VAL A 383 0.36 12.41 -4.23
CA VAL A 383 -0.54 13.18 -3.36
C VAL A 383 -1.78 12.38 -2.99
N ASN A 384 -2.36 11.61 -3.92
CA ASN A 384 -3.53 10.78 -3.62
C ASN A 384 -3.28 9.69 -2.57
N LEU A 385 -2.02 9.25 -2.37
CA LEU A 385 -1.70 8.33 -1.26
C LEU A 385 -1.73 9.02 0.11
N THR A 386 -1.61 10.33 0.12
CA THR A 386 -1.59 11.12 1.37
C THR A 386 -2.97 11.60 1.77
N VAL A 387 -3.91 11.63 0.82
CA VAL A 387 -5.28 12.07 1.05
C VAL A 387 -6.01 11.05 1.90
N PRO A 388 -6.61 11.45 3.05
CA PRO A 388 -7.47 10.56 3.81
C PRO A 388 -8.61 10.04 2.95
N PRO A 389 -8.97 8.74 3.07
CA PRO A 389 -10.06 8.15 2.29
C PRO A 389 -11.39 8.86 2.48
N SER A 390 -11.64 9.37 3.68
CA SER A 390 -12.82 10.17 4.00
C SER A 390 -12.89 11.45 3.17
N LEU A 391 -11.79 12.18 3.00
CA LEU A 391 -11.75 13.39 2.19
C LEU A 391 -11.99 13.10 0.71
N LEU A 392 -11.41 12.01 0.19
CA LEU A 392 -11.68 11.56 -1.16
C LEU A 392 -13.15 11.16 -1.35
N GLY A 393 -13.73 10.45 -0.38
CA GLY A 393 -15.14 10.06 -0.39
C GLY A 393 -16.08 11.29 -0.40
N ILE A 394 -15.86 12.27 0.49
CA ILE A 394 -16.62 13.52 0.54
C ILE A 394 -16.50 14.24 -0.81
N GLY A 395 -15.31 14.34 -1.38
CA GLY A 395 -15.11 14.96 -2.68
C GLY A 395 -15.81 14.25 -3.82
N MET A 396 -15.90 12.93 -3.78
CA MET A 396 -16.69 12.16 -4.76
C MET A 396 -18.19 12.44 -4.61
N ILE A 397 -18.71 12.54 -3.39
CA ILE A 397 -20.10 12.89 -3.14
C ILE A 397 -20.40 14.29 -3.67
N GLU A 398 -19.55 15.28 -3.34
CA GLU A 398 -19.67 16.66 -3.84
C GLU A 398 -19.64 16.73 -5.38
N LEU A 399 -18.79 15.93 -6.01
CA LEU A 399 -18.69 15.85 -7.47
C LEU A 399 -19.98 15.29 -8.10
N PHE A 400 -20.57 14.26 -7.49
CA PHE A 400 -21.72 13.55 -8.06
C PHE A 400 -23.07 14.08 -7.58
N GLN A 401 -23.13 15.00 -6.61
CA GLN A 401 -24.40 15.55 -6.11
C GLN A 401 -25.25 16.19 -7.21
N HIS A 402 -24.63 16.77 -8.24
CA HIS A 402 -25.30 17.39 -9.38
C HIS A 402 -25.48 16.45 -10.57
N ALA A 403 -24.99 15.21 -10.48
CA ALA A 403 -25.18 14.22 -11.54
C ALA A 403 -26.63 13.71 -11.57
N PRO A 404 -27.11 13.22 -12.74
CA PRO A 404 -28.41 12.57 -12.81
C PRO A 404 -28.54 11.43 -11.77
N PRO A 405 -29.72 11.23 -11.16
CA PRO A 405 -29.92 10.19 -10.14
C PRO A 405 -29.45 8.79 -10.60
N ALA A 406 -29.67 8.44 -11.87
CA ALA A 406 -29.22 7.17 -12.44
C ALA A 406 -27.70 6.96 -12.36
N VAL A 407 -26.91 8.02 -12.28
CA VAL A 407 -25.45 7.95 -12.14
C VAL A 407 -25.05 8.14 -10.68
N ARG A 408 -25.63 9.13 -10.00
CA ARG A 408 -25.33 9.46 -8.60
C ARG A 408 -25.62 8.27 -7.66
N ASP A 409 -26.78 7.64 -7.85
CA ASP A 409 -27.28 6.57 -6.97
C ASP A 409 -26.83 5.19 -7.45
N SER A 410 -25.96 5.12 -8.46
CA SER A 410 -25.35 3.88 -8.96
C SER A 410 -24.03 3.57 -8.23
N SER A 411 -23.38 2.47 -8.64
CA SER A 411 -22.03 2.11 -8.17
C SER A 411 -20.91 2.96 -8.80
N ALA A 412 -21.21 3.90 -9.72
CA ALA A 412 -20.20 4.67 -10.44
C ALA A 412 -19.33 5.55 -9.51
N PRO A 413 -19.88 6.27 -8.50
CA PRO A 413 -19.07 7.04 -7.56
C PRO A 413 -18.07 6.16 -6.79
N LEU A 414 -18.49 4.96 -6.37
CA LEU A 414 -17.63 4.01 -5.66
C LEU A 414 -16.53 3.44 -6.56
N VAL A 415 -16.87 3.05 -7.80
CA VAL A 415 -15.90 2.54 -8.78
C VAL A 415 -14.84 3.59 -9.11
N LEU A 416 -15.24 4.83 -9.34
CA LEU A 416 -14.32 5.93 -9.64
C LEU A 416 -13.52 6.36 -8.41
N GLY A 417 -14.11 6.38 -7.23
CA GLY A 417 -13.44 6.63 -5.95
C GLY A 417 -12.33 5.59 -5.71
N TYR A 418 -12.62 4.32 -5.91
CA TYR A 418 -11.63 3.25 -5.85
C TYR A 418 -10.53 3.42 -6.89
N ALA A 419 -10.90 3.70 -8.14
CA ALA A 419 -9.91 3.91 -9.18
C ALA A 419 -8.97 5.07 -8.84
N ALA A 420 -9.48 6.21 -8.37
CA ALA A 420 -8.68 7.36 -7.96
C ALA A 420 -7.75 7.04 -6.77
N ARG A 421 -8.27 6.34 -5.75
CA ARG A 421 -7.53 6.00 -4.54
C ARG A 421 -6.37 5.05 -4.80
N PHE A 422 -6.59 4.01 -5.59
CA PHE A 422 -5.60 2.94 -5.81
C PHE A 422 -4.76 3.12 -7.09
N LEU A 423 -5.06 4.12 -7.93
CA LEU A 423 -4.25 4.50 -9.08
C LEU A 423 -2.76 4.65 -8.74
N PRO A 424 -2.36 5.36 -7.66
CA PRO A 424 -0.95 5.54 -7.33
C PRO A 424 -0.20 4.23 -7.10
N VAL A 425 -0.84 3.27 -6.45
CA VAL A 425 -0.26 1.95 -6.17
C VAL A 425 0.03 1.21 -7.46
N ALA A 426 -0.96 1.17 -8.37
CA ALA A 426 -0.81 0.54 -9.68
C ALA A 426 0.26 1.23 -10.53
N VAL A 427 0.30 2.58 -10.53
CA VAL A 427 1.31 3.36 -11.27
C VAL A 427 2.72 3.08 -10.75
N LEU A 428 2.93 3.14 -9.43
CA LEU A 428 4.24 2.88 -8.84
C LEU A 428 4.74 1.48 -9.14
N LEU A 429 3.85 0.48 -9.08
CA LEU A 429 4.19 -0.89 -9.41
C LEU A 429 4.63 -1.01 -10.88
N LEU A 430 3.81 -0.54 -11.83
CA LEU A 430 4.11 -0.65 -13.26
C LEU A 430 5.33 0.19 -13.65
N TYR A 431 5.46 1.40 -13.13
CA TYR A 431 6.63 2.25 -13.36
C TYR A 431 7.92 1.61 -12.85
N SER A 432 7.91 1.01 -11.65
CA SER A 432 9.09 0.33 -11.09
C SER A 432 9.56 -0.83 -11.96
N LEU A 433 8.64 -1.53 -12.61
CA LEU A 433 8.94 -2.66 -13.50
C LEU A 433 9.45 -2.19 -14.87
N TRP A 434 8.89 -1.10 -15.41
CA TRP A 434 9.14 -0.67 -16.81
C TRP A 434 10.28 0.32 -16.97
N ARG A 435 10.67 1.05 -15.91
CA ARG A 435 11.78 2.03 -15.97
C ARG A 435 13.15 1.40 -16.29
N HIS A 436 13.29 0.09 -16.08
CA HIS A 436 14.52 -0.67 -16.31
C HIS A 436 14.48 -1.48 -17.61
N GLU A 437 13.41 -1.38 -18.40
CA GLU A 437 13.35 -2.03 -19.71
C GLU A 437 14.33 -1.38 -20.69
N SER A 438 15.15 -2.23 -21.37
CA SER A 438 16.04 -1.77 -22.43
C SER A 438 15.23 -1.16 -23.59
N PRO A 439 15.65 -0.01 -24.14
CA PRO A 439 15.03 0.58 -25.33
C PRO A 439 15.35 -0.18 -26.62
N ASP A 440 16.27 -1.15 -26.61
CA ASP A 440 16.89 -1.75 -27.79
C ASP A 440 15.88 -2.37 -28.74
N SER A 441 14.90 -3.11 -28.24
CA SER A 441 13.85 -3.72 -29.08
C SER A 441 12.99 -2.68 -29.80
N ARG A 442 12.74 -1.53 -29.17
CA ARG A 442 12.01 -0.41 -29.76
C ARG A 442 12.86 0.36 -30.78
N LEU A 443 14.15 0.50 -30.51
CA LEU A 443 15.10 1.10 -31.43
C LEU A 443 15.29 0.20 -32.68
N ALA A 444 15.47 -1.10 -32.49
CA ALA A 444 15.54 -2.06 -33.59
C ALA A 444 14.27 -2.02 -34.47
N ALA A 445 13.09 -2.01 -33.86
CA ALA A 445 11.83 -1.89 -34.62
C ALA A 445 11.77 -0.62 -35.46
N ARG A 446 12.25 0.52 -34.95
CA ARG A 446 12.33 1.79 -35.69
C ARG A 446 13.33 1.71 -36.85
N VAL A 447 14.52 1.15 -36.63
CA VAL A 447 15.54 0.95 -37.69
C VAL A 447 14.97 0.10 -38.82
N HIS A 448 14.16 -0.92 -38.50
CA HIS A 448 13.50 -1.77 -39.50
C HIS A 448 12.19 -1.19 -40.07
N GLY A 449 11.87 0.08 -39.78
CA GLY A 449 10.69 0.75 -40.34
C GLY A 449 9.35 0.20 -39.84
N VAL A 450 9.32 -0.54 -38.70
CA VAL A 450 8.07 -1.07 -38.14
C VAL A 450 7.21 0.08 -37.61
N PRO A 451 5.94 0.21 -38.05
CA PRO A 451 5.08 1.30 -37.63
C PRO A 451 4.84 1.27 -36.11
N ALA A 452 4.70 2.44 -35.47
CA ALA A 452 4.65 2.62 -34.04
C ALA A 452 3.54 1.79 -33.35
N TRP A 453 2.35 1.68 -33.99
CA TRP A 453 1.25 0.90 -33.46
C TRP A 453 1.56 -0.61 -33.40
N ARG A 454 2.23 -1.13 -34.48
CA ARG A 454 2.66 -2.53 -34.54
C ARG A 454 3.76 -2.80 -33.51
N THR A 455 4.71 -1.88 -33.34
CA THR A 455 5.73 -1.95 -32.30
C THR A 455 5.09 -1.98 -30.92
N ALA A 456 4.10 -1.12 -30.66
CA ALA A 456 3.39 -1.09 -29.38
C ALA A 456 2.68 -2.42 -29.10
N TRP A 457 1.95 -2.97 -30.06
CA TRP A 457 1.10 -4.14 -29.86
C TRP A 457 1.87 -5.47 -29.88
N SER A 458 2.86 -5.63 -30.76
CA SER A 458 3.58 -6.90 -30.95
C SER A 458 4.88 -7.01 -30.14
N ILE A 459 5.51 -5.89 -29.77
CA ILE A 459 6.82 -5.88 -29.10
C ILE A 459 6.69 -5.38 -27.67
N VAL A 460 5.99 -4.24 -27.45
CA VAL A 460 5.94 -3.59 -26.12
C VAL A 460 4.89 -4.23 -25.22
N TRP A 461 3.69 -4.49 -25.74
CA TRP A 461 2.56 -5.00 -24.95
C TRP A 461 2.73 -6.43 -24.40
N PRO A 462 3.18 -7.43 -25.22
CA PRO A 462 3.22 -8.81 -24.76
C PRO A 462 4.04 -9.05 -23.48
N PRO A 463 5.24 -8.48 -23.29
CA PRO A 463 5.99 -8.66 -22.04
C PRO A 463 5.37 -7.90 -20.86
N ARG A 464 4.50 -6.92 -21.09
CA ARG A 464 3.90 -6.06 -20.07
C ARG A 464 2.54 -6.53 -19.57
N ARG A 465 1.81 -7.33 -20.35
CA ARG A 465 0.45 -7.78 -20.01
C ARG A 465 0.34 -8.46 -18.66
N ALA A 466 1.32 -9.30 -18.29
CA ALA A 466 1.33 -9.96 -17.00
C ALA A 466 1.51 -8.98 -15.84
N ALA A 467 2.35 -7.95 -16.02
CA ALA A 467 2.53 -6.90 -15.02
C ALA A 467 1.25 -6.06 -14.83
N VAL A 468 0.56 -5.73 -15.94
CA VAL A 468 -0.73 -5.00 -15.89
C VAL A 468 -1.80 -5.86 -15.22
N ALA A 469 -1.91 -7.14 -15.58
CA ALA A 469 -2.82 -8.07 -14.92
C ALA A 469 -2.52 -8.22 -13.42
N GLY A 470 -1.24 -8.32 -13.04
CA GLY A 470 -0.82 -8.34 -11.64
C GLY A 470 -1.16 -7.05 -10.88
N ALA A 471 -0.98 -5.89 -11.52
CA ALA A 471 -1.36 -4.60 -10.94
C ALA A 471 -2.88 -4.47 -10.78
N ALA A 472 -3.65 -4.92 -11.78
CA ALA A 472 -5.11 -4.95 -11.70
C ALA A 472 -5.59 -5.88 -10.58
N LEU A 473 -5.04 -7.09 -10.49
CA LEU A 473 -5.40 -8.04 -9.43
C LEU A 473 -5.04 -7.53 -8.04
N LEU A 474 -3.86 -6.93 -7.87
CA LEU A 474 -3.47 -6.30 -6.61
C LEU A 474 -4.43 -5.17 -6.23
N ALA A 475 -4.75 -4.29 -7.18
CA ALA A 475 -5.71 -3.21 -6.97
C ALA A 475 -7.10 -3.77 -6.62
N ALA A 476 -7.58 -4.81 -7.31
CA ALA A 476 -8.86 -5.43 -7.02
C ALA A 476 -8.93 -6.00 -5.59
N VAL A 477 -7.89 -6.68 -5.13
CA VAL A 477 -7.82 -7.20 -3.75
C VAL A 477 -7.81 -6.06 -2.73
N LEU A 478 -7.02 -5.01 -2.95
CA LEU A 478 -6.99 -3.83 -2.07
C LEU A 478 -8.35 -3.11 -2.03
N MET A 479 -9.03 -2.96 -3.17
CA MET A 479 -10.35 -2.37 -3.27
C MET A 479 -11.42 -3.23 -2.58
N ALA A 480 -11.36 -4.55 -2.76
CA ALA A 480 -12.30 -5.48 -2.12
C ALA A 480 -12.19 -5.48 -0.59
N THR A 481 -11.03 -5.12 -0.05
CA THR A 481 -10.75 -5.03 1.40
C THR A 481 -10.89 -3.63 1.96
N ASP A 482 -11.20 -2.64 1.12
CA ASP A 482 -11.35 -1.24 1.53
C ASP A 482 -12.74 -0.97 2.07
N LEU A 483 -12.80 -0.71 3.37
CA LEU A 483 -14.02 -0.37 4.08
C LEU A 483 -14.34 1.13 4.03
N GLU A 484 -13.31 1.97 4.15
CA GLU A 484 -13.44 3.41 4.37
C GLU A 484 -14.13 4.13 3.22
N THR A 485 -13.69 3.87 1.98
CA THR A 485 -14.32 4.44 0.78
C THR A 485 -15.72 3.85 0.57
N SER A 486 -15.91 2.55 0.89
CA SER A 486 -17.20 1.88 0.75
C SER A 486 -18.28 2.46 1.67
N ILE A 487 -17.96 2.78 2.92
CA ILE A 487 -18.94 3.36 3.88
C ILE A 487 -19.53 4.67 3.34
N LEU A 488 -18.71 5.48 2.67
CA LEU A 488 -19.10 6.78 2.17
C LEU A 488 -19.80 6.72 0.80
N LEU A 489 -19.37 5.82 -0.08
CA LEU A 489 -19.75 5.81 -1.50
C LEU A 489 -20.62 4.61 -1.90
N ALA A 490 -21.03 3.76 -0.95
CA ALA A 490 -21.95 2.67 -1.27
C ALA A 490 -23.27 3.23 -1.82
N PRO A 491 -23.79 2.68 -2.94
CA PRO A 491 -25.06 3.13 -3.50
C PRO A 491 -26.22 2.84 -2.56
N PRO A 492 -27.33 3.60 -2.63
CA PRO A 492 -28.54 3.32 -1.86
C PRO A 492 -29.01 1.87 -2.06
N GLY A 493 -29.25 1.14 -0.96
CA GLY A 493 -29.63 -0.26 -0.99
C GLY A 493 -28.52 -1.26 -1.33
N GLY A 494 -27.32 -0.80 -1.68
CA GLY A 494 -26.15 -1.64 -1.93
C GLY A 494 -25.12 -1.55 -0.79
N SER A 495 -24.40 -2.64 -0.54
CA SER A 495 -23.28 -2.62 0.41
C SER A 495 -22.20 -3.61 -0.01
N THR A 496 -20.96 -3.33 0.38
CA THR A 496 -19.84 -4.26 0.16
C THR A 496 -19.70 -5.26 1.31
N LEU A 497 -18.95 -6.34 1.09
CA LEU A 497 -18.62 -7.32 2.14
C LEU A 497 -17.95 -6.66 3.35
N GLY A 498 -17.08 -5.66 3.12
CA GLY A 498 -16.44 -4.92 4.18
C GLY A 498 -17.45 -4.18 5.07
N VAL A 499 -18.41 -3.49 4.45
CA VAL A 499 -19.50 -2.78 5.17
C VAL A 499 -20.39 -3.78 5.90
N ARG A 500 -20.76 -4.89 5.25
CA ARG A 500 -21.55 -5.95 5.89
C ARG A 500 -20.86 -6.52 7.12
N LEU A 501 -19.58 -6.85 7.01
CA LEU A 501 -18.79 -7.34 8.14
C LEU A 501 -18.74 -6.33 9.27
N TYR A 502 -18.46 -5.06 8.96
CA TYR A 502 -18.41 -3.98 9.93
C TYR A 502 -19.74 -3.81 10.67
N THR A 503 -20.87 -3.88 9.97
CA THR A 503 -22.20 -3.84 10.59
C THR A 503 -22.41 -5.02 11.53
N LEU A 504 -22.04 -6.24 11.09
CA LEU A 504 -22.22 -7.46 11.90
C LEU A 504 -21.36 -7.44 13.18
N ILE A 505 -20.17 -6.86 13.15
CA ILE A 505 -19.31 -6.72 14.34
C ILE A 505 -20.04 -5.97 15.48
N HIS A 506 -20.92 -5.04 15.14
CA HIS A 506 -21.66 -4.24 16.13
C HIS A 506 -23.05 -4.79 16.46
N THR A 507 -23.57 -5.76 15.68
CA THR A 507 -24.98 -6.16 15.77
C THR A 507 -25.20 -7.67 15.89
N ALA A 508 -24.18 -8.49 15.65
CA ALA A 508 -24.31 -9.95 15.60
C ALA A 508 -23.40 -10.68 16.62
N PRO A 509 -23.70 -11.94 16.94
CA PRO A 509 -22.82 -12.77 17.78
C PRO A 509 -21.45 -13.00 17.15
N ASP A 510 -20.42 -13.12 17.98
CA ASP A 510 -19.02 -13.36 17.57
C ASP A 510 -18.84 -14.55 16.63
N ALA A 511 -19.61 -15.62 16.83
CA ALA A 511 -19.56 -16.82 15.99
C ALA A 511 -19.96 -16.53 14.53
N MET A 512 -21.00 -15.72 14.32
CA MET A 512 -21.45 -15.33 12.97
C MET A 512 -20.44 -14.39 12.30
N VAL A 513 -19.90 -13.43 13.07
CA VAL A 513 -18.84 -12.51 12.59
C VAL A 513 -17.60 -13.31 12.20
N SER A 514 -17.16 -14.25 13.04
CA SER A 514 -16.01 -15.11 12.78
C SER A 514 -16.23 -16.02 11.57
N ALA A 515 -17.42 -16.59 11.42
CA ALA A 515 -17.77 -17.42 10.27
C ALA A 515 -17.69 -16.62 8.95
N LEU A 516 -18.27 -15.42 8.90
CA LEU A 516 -18.17 -14.56 7.71
C LEU A 516 -16.71 -14.12 7.46
N ALA A 517 -15.98 -13.78 8.51
CA ALA A 517 -14.57 -13.39 8.42
C ALA A 517 -13.70 -14.50 7.82
N VAL A 518 -13.84 -15.74 8.31
CA VAL A 518 -13.17 -16.93 7.76
C VAL A 518 -13.59 -17.17 6.31
N GLY A 519 -14.88 -17.02 6.01
CA GLY A 519 -15.41 -17.14 4.65
C GLY A 519 -14.76 -16.14 3.68
N ILE A 520 -14.62 -14.88 4.07
CA ILE A 520 -13.94 -13.84 3.27
C ILE A 520 -12.47 -14.20 3.04
N LEU A 521 -11.75 -14.66 4.07
CA LEU A 521 -10.35 -15.07 3.94
C LEU A 521 -10.18 -16.25 2.98
N VAL A 522 -11.06 -17.26 3.08
CA VAL A 522 -11.05 -18.41 2.18
C VAL A 522 -11.38 -18.00 0.74
N ALA A 523 -12.35 -17.12 0.54
CA ALA A 523 -12.71 -16.60 -0.78
C ALA A 523 -11.61 -15.72 -1.41
N ALA A 524 -10.83 -14.99 -0.60
CA ALA A 524 -9.72 -14.18 -1.06
C ALA A 524 -8.44 -15.00 -1.36
N ALA A 525 -8.28 -16.17 -0.76
CA ALA A 525 -7.07 -16.99 -0.88
C ALA A 525 -6.65 -17.30 -2.34
N PRO A 526 -7.55 -17.68 -3.28
CA PRO A 526 -7.19 -17.92 -4.67
C PRO A 526 -6.60 -16.68 -5.36
N ALA A 527 -7.16 -15.48 -5.12
CA ALA A 527 -6.64 -14.24 -5.70
C ALA A 527 -5.24 -13.91 -5.16
N ILE A 528 -5.01 -14.11 -3.88
CA ILE A 528 -3.71 -13.92 -3.23
C ILE A 528 -2.67 -14.93 -3.76
N LEU A 529 -3.07 -16.21 -3.92
CA LEU A 529 -2.21 -17.24 -4.51
C LEU A 529 -1.86 -16.90 -5.97
N LEU A 530 -2.82 -16.44 -6.75
CA LEU A 530 -2.60 -16.02 -8.13
C LEU A 530 -1.62 -14.83 -8.20
N LEU A 531 -1.73 -13.85 -7.31
CA LEU A 531 -0.75 -12.75 -7.19
C LEU A 531 0.65 -13.28 -6.91
N ALA A 532 0.79 -14.23 -5.98
CA ALA A 532 2.07 -14.85 -5.65
C ALA A 532 2.66 -15.60 -6.86
N VAL A 533 1.84 -16.33 -7.61
CA VAL A 533 2.24 -17.04 -8.83
C VAL A 533 2.69 -16.05 -9.91
N ILE A 534 1.94 -14.97 -10.18
CA ILE A 534 2.31 -13.94 -11.15
C ILE A 534 3.65 -13.29 -10.76
N ALA A 535 3.85 -13.00 -9.48
CA ALA A 535 5.12 -12.45 -8.97
C ALA A 535 6.30 -13.41 -9.15
N MET A 536 6.09 -14.72 -9.01
CA MET A 536 7.12 -15.76 -9.22
C MET A 536 7.44 -15.96 -10.70
N LEU A 537 6.43 -16.05 -11.57
CA LEU A 537 6.61 -16.24 -13.01
C LEU A 537 7.29 -15.04 -13.68
N GLY A 538 7.00 -13.82 -13.24
CA GLY A 538 7.69 -12.62 -13.70
C GLY A 538 9.21 -12.63 -13.41
N ARG A 539 9.64 -13.40 -12.42
CA ARG A 539 11.06 -13.61 -12.09
C ARG A 539 11.72 -14.70 -12.97
N ALA A 540 11.02 -15.81 -13.21
CA ALA A 540 11.53 -16.91 -14.02
C ALA A 540 11.79 -16.51 -15.48
N GLY A 541 10.93 -15.66 -16.06
CA GLY A 541 11.11 -15.14 -17.42
C GLY A 541 12.32 -14.20 -17.60
N LYS A 542 12.84 -13.62 -16.51
CA LYS A 542 14.08 -12.81 -16.54
C LYS A 542 15.34 -13.66 -16.36
N ALA A 543 15.28 -14.74 -15.59
CA ALA A 543 16.43 -15.63 -15.36
C ALA A 543 16.78 -16.51 -16.57
N GLY A 544 15.85 -16.75 -17.49
CA GLY A 544 16.09 -17.53 -18.73
C GLY A 544 16.56 -16.68 -19.92
N ARG A 545 16.76 -15.36 -19.75
CA ARG A 545 17.22 -14.44 -20.80
C ARG A 545 18.62 -13.86 -20.54
N THR A 546 19.28 -14.25 -19.49
CA THR A 546 20.71 -14.02 -19.20
C THR A 546 21.51 -15.27 -19.41
#